data_342446176fb9446c616df67e5adcd6af
#
_entry.id   342446176fb9446c616df67e5adcd6af
#
_cell.length_a   1.000
_cell.length_b   1.000
_cell.length_c   1.000
_cell.angle_alpha   90.00
_cell.angle_beta   90.00
_cell.angle_gamma   90.00
#
_symmetry.space_group_name_H-M   'P 1'
#
loop_
_entity.id
_entity.type
_entity.pdbx_description
1 polymer ?
#
loop_
_entity_poly.entity_id
_entity_poly.type
_entity_poly.pdbx_seq_one_letter_code
_entity_poly.pdbx_strand_id
1 'polypeptide(L)'
;MKKKGLASTVITLALTVCLVTGCTWKQEKETENIEKELVTVGFSQVGAESDWRTANSVSVKDTFTLERGYNLLFEDARQKQTNQIRAIRGFIQQGVDYIVFSPVVEKGWDTVLEEAKRAEIPVIVIDRMIDVEDKQLYEAWIGSDFYMQGRKACEVLRQYINKHHIEEVNIVNIQGTIGATSQVERSKALEETAEKYGWNLLAQESGEYTQAKSYEVMKELLEKYENINFVYCENDNEALGVIDAIRDAGKQVGTDNGIQVISFDATRKGLESTLKGEILINMECNPLQGPGAERVIRKLEAGEEVIKQQQVSEQIFMYGEEVPEIQLGGKRHEIVPVTAEIIEGREY
;
A
#
# COMPACT_ATOMS: atom_id res chain seq x y z
N MET A 1 71.36 -47.78 -48.26
CA MET A 1 72.49 -47.05 -48.92
C MET A 1 72.62 -45.72 -48.22
N LYS A 2 73.80 -45.47 -47.54
CA LYS A 2 74.71 -44.35 -47.62
C LYS A 2 74.07 -42.95 -47.28
N LYS A 3 74.55 -42.03 -46.41
CA LYS A 3 75.78 -41.81 -45.62
C LYS A 3 75.51 -40.60 -44.77
N LYS A 4 75.75 -40.55 -43.48
CA LYS A 4 76.91 -39.92 -42.77
C LYS A 4 77.07 -38.38 -43.12
N GLY A 5 77.08 -37.57 -42.06
CA GLY A 5 77.71 -36.26 -42.04
C GLY A 5 77.63 -35.63 -40.66
N LEU A 6 78.73 -35.77 -39.92
CA LEU A 6 79.12 -35.34 -38.59
C LEU A 6 79.79 -34.01 -38.66
N ALA A 7 79.80 -33.27 -37.58
CA ALA A 7 80.79 -32.32 -37.05
C ALA A 7 80.15 -30.92 -36.71
N SER A 8 80.30 -30.32 -35.64
CA SER A 8 81.34 -30.22 -34.57
C SER A 8 81.34 -28.69 -34.15
N THR A 9 81.06 -28.48 -32.92
CA THR A 9 81.65 -27.55 -31.96
C THR A 9 82.15 -26.17 -32.46
N VAL A 10 81.67 -25.09 -31.84
CA VAL A 10 82.53 -24.06 -31.19
C VAL A 10 81.81 -23.36 -30.10
N ILE A 11 82.36 -23.38 -28.89
CA ILE A 11 81.99 -22.60 -27.70
C ILE A 11 82.56 -21.21 -27.89
N THR A 12 81.79 -20.16 -27.60
CA THR A 12 82.36 -18.86 -27.31
C THR A 12 81.58 -18.22 -26.15
N LEU A 13 82.27 -18.11 -25.03
CA LEU A 13 81.89 -17.48 -23.78
C LEU A 13 82.00 -15.94 -23.99
N ALA A 14 80.91 -15.22 -23.84
CA ALA A 14 80.94 -13.77 -23.71
C ALA A 14 80.18 -13.38 -22.47
N LEU A 15 80.90 -13.00 -21.40
CA LEU A 15 80.42 -12.25 -20.26
C LEU A 15 79.94 -10.89 -20.69
N THR A 16 78.72 -10.54 -20.44
CA THR A 16 78.25 -9.18 -20.48
C THR A 16 77.39 -8.89 -19.23
N VAL A 17 77.93 -7.97 -18.45
CA VAL A 17 77.31 -7.39 -17.25
C VAL A 17 76.01 -6.65 -17.71
N CYS A 18 74.88 -7.04 -17.19
CA CYS A 18 73.64 -6.28 -17.35
C CYS A 18 73.24 -5.67 -15.98
N LEU A 19 73.23 -4.35 -16.01
CA LEU A 19 72.72 -3.43 -15.02
C LEU A 19 71.28 -3.80 -14.57
N VAL A 20 71.10 -3.87 -13.27
CA VAL A 20 69.79 -4.02 -12.62
C VAL A 20 69.05 -2.70 -12.75
N THR A 21 68.17 -2.58 -13.73
CA THR A 21 67.08 -1.56 -13.72
C THR A 21 65.87 -2.19 -13.09
N GLY A 22 65.57 -1.81 -11.89
CA GLY A 22 64.36 -2.18 -11.18
C GLY A 22 63.10 -1.68 -11.89
N CYS A 23 62.42 -2.55 -12.59
CA CYS A 23 61.02 -2.31 -12.94
C CYS A 23 60.14 -2.75 -11.77
N THR A 24 59.71 -1.81 -10.97
CA THR A 24 58.61 -1.99 -10.05
C THR A 24 57.36 -2.19 -10.90
N TRP A 25 56.95 -3.44 -11.07
CA TRP A 25 55.63 -3.75 -11.52
C TRP A 25 54.64 -3.29 -10.44
N LYS A 26 54.01 -2.15 -10.69
CA LYS A 26 52.77 -1.79 -10.02
C LYS A 26 51.77 -2.85 -10.41
N GLN A 27 51.46 -3.73 -9.48
CA GLN A 27 50.26 -4.57 -9.55
C GLN A 27 49.07 -3.58 -9.50
N GLU A 28 48.52 -3.18 -10.61
CA GLU A 28 47.21 -2.64 -10.69
C GLU A 28 46.29 -3.74 -10.14
N LYS A 29 45.74 -3.50 -8.97
CA LYS A 29 44.58 -4.24 -8.52
C LYS A 29 43.52 -4.00 -9.59
N GLU A 30 43.26 -5.00 -10.43
CA GLU A 30 41.98 -5.12 -11.08
C GLU A 30 40.94 -5.10 -9.97
N THR A 31 40.32 -3.96 -9.77
CA THR A 31 39.02 -3.91 -9.12
C THR A 31 38.10 -4.68 -10.06
N GLU A 32 37.86 -5.94 -9.77
CA GLU A 32 36.70 -6.65 -10.28
C GLU A 32 35.52 -5.73 -10.02
N ASN A 33 35.06 -5.07 -11.05
CA ASN A 33 33.78 -4.42 -11.08
C ASN A 33 32.78 -5.59 -11.11
N ILE A 34 32.44 -6.14 -9.94
CA ILE A 34 31.33 -7.06 -9.80
C ILE A 34 30.12 -6.18 -10.15
N GLU A 35 29.67 -6.25 -11.41
CA GLU A 35 28.34 -5.75 -11.75
C GLU A 35 27.39 -6.43 -10.80
N LYS A 36 26.90 -5.69 -9.81
CA LYS A 36 25.96 -6.22 -8.84
C LYS A 36 24.73 -6.62 -9.63
N GLU A 37 24.45 -7.90 -9.69
CA GLU A 37 23.28 -8.43 -10.36
C GLU A 37 22.03 -7.76 -9.76
N LEU A 38 21.18 -7.19 -10.64
CA LEU A 38 19.98 -6.50 -10.22
C LEU A 38 18.95 -7.50 -9.73
N VAL A 39 18.34 -7.23 -8.59
CA VAL A 39 17.19 -7.98 -8.11
C VAL A 39 15.96 -7.59 -8.92
N THR A 40 15.38 -8.53 -9.65
CA THR A 40 14.18 -8.30 -10.46
C THR A 40 12.92 -8.50 -9.64
N VAL A 41 12.13 -7.45 -9.50
CA VAL A 41 10.88 -7.45 -8.74
C VAL A 41 9.70 -7.30 -9.70
N GLY A 42 8.83 -8.31 -9.77
CA GLY A 42 7.54 -8.21 -10.43
C GLY A 42 6.52 -7.60 -9.49
N PHE A 43 5.97 -6.44 -9.83
CA PHE A 43 4.93 -5.78 -9.03
C PHE A 43 3.60 -5.70 -9.78
N SER A 44 2.54 -6.26 -9.17
CA SER A 44 1.17 -6.12 -9.71
C SER A 44 0.33 -5.21 -8.83
N GLN A 45 0.02 -4.02 -9.38
CA GLN A 45 -0.84 -3.03 -8.75
C GLN A 45 -2.32 -3.33 -9.05
N VAL A 46 -3.21 -2.95 -8.11
CA VAL A 46 -4.67 -3.02 -8.28
C VAL A 46 -5.14 -2.21 -9.49
N GLY A 47 -4.75 -0.95 -9.55
CA GLY A 47 -5.17 0.03 -10.55
C GLY A 47 -4.63 1.41 -10.24
N ALA A 48 -5.40 2.44 -10.61
CA ALA A 48 -5.15 3.84 -10.32
C ALA A 48 -6.47 4.53 -9.91
N GLU A 49 -7.27 3.83 -9.11
CA GLU A 49 -8.64 4.21 -8.76
C GLU A 49 -8.73 5.40 -7.80
N SER A 50 -7.66 5.69 -7.06
CA SER A 50 -7.65 6.72 -6.03
C SER A 50 -6.30 7.45 -5.94
N ASP A 51 -6.31 8.61 -5.28
CA ASP A 51 -5.08 9.35 -4.97
C ASP A 51 -4.14 8.51 -4.09
N TRP A 52 -4.70 7.77 -3.11
CA TRP A 52 -3.97 6.82 -2.28
C TRP A 52 -3.26 5.75 -3.13
N ARG A 53 -3.97 5.16 -4.09
CA ARG A 53 -3.40 4.11 -4.96
C ARG A 53 -2.28 4.66 -5.85
N THR A 54 -2.43 5.89 -6.31
CA THR A 54 -1.39 6.58 -7.07
C THR A 54 -0.14 6.79 -6.21
N ALA A 55 -0.29 7.24 -4.96
CA ALA A 55 0.82 7.42 -4.02
C ALA A 55 1.50 6.08 -3.67
N ASN A 56 0.73 5.00 -3.50
CA ASN A 56 1.28 3.66 -3.28
C ASN A 56 2.12 3.19 -4.49
N SER A 57 1.64 3.45 -5.71
CA SER A 57 2.39 3.13 -6.94
C SER A 57 3.69 3.94 -7.05
N VAL A 58 3.67 5.22 -6.69
CA VAL A 58 4.87 6.07 -6.63
C VAL A 58 5.85 5.53 -5.59
N SER A 59 5.39 5.22 -4.38
CA SER A 59 6.23 4.65 -3.32
C SER A 59 6.96 3.38 -3.76
N VAL A 60 6.28 2.49 -4.49
CA VAL A 60 6.89 1.26 -5.01
C VAL A 60 7.93 1.58 -6.10
N LYS A 61 7.60 2.45 -7.06
CA LYS A 61 8.50 2.82 -8.17
C LYS A 61 9.75 3.54 -7.69
N ASP A 62 9.62 4.43 -6.68
CA ASP A 62 10.75 5.16 -6.10
C ASP A 62 11.63 4.27 -5.22
N THR A 63 11.06 3.18 -4.70
CA THR A 63 11.81 2.20 -3.91
C THR A 63 12.61 1.25 -4.79
N PHE A 64 12.00 0.68 -5.83
CA PHE A 64 12.63 -0.35 -6.67
C PHE A 64 13.24 0.25 -7.94
N THR A 65 14.30 1.03 -7.78
CA THR A 65 15.01 1.68 -8.90
C THR A 65 16.32 0.97 -9.24
N LEU A 66 16.79 1.15 -10.49
CA LEU A 66 18.09 0.62 -10.94
C LEU A 66 19.25 1.12 -10.05
N GLU A 67 19.22 2.38 -9.64
CA GLU A 67 20.24 2.98 -8.76
C GLU A 67 20.32 2.30 -7.40
N ARG A 68 19.18 1.77 -6.92
CA ARG A 68 19.10 1.01 -5.65
C ARG A 68 19.37 -0.48 -5.84
N GLY A 69 19.64 -0.92 -7.07
CA GLY A 69 19.98 -2.31 -7.41
C GLY A 69 18.76 -3.17 -7.77
N TYR A 70 17.68 -2.57 -8.21
CA TYR A 70 16.46 -3.28 -8.59
C TYR A 70 16.08 -3.07 -10.05
N ASN A 71 15.50 -4.09 -10.67
CA ASN A 71 14.81 -4.04 -11.95
C ASN A 71 13.31 -4.29 -11.69
N LEU A 72 12.49 -3.24 -11.78
CA LEU A 72 11.06 -3.31 -11.50
C LEU A 72 10.24 -3.60 -12.76
N LEU A 73 9.50 -4.71 -12.75
CA LEU A 73 8.47 -5.03 -13.74
C LEU A 73 7.11 -4.65 -13.15
N PHE A 74 6.55 -3.52 -13.57
CA PHE A 74 5.32 -2.97 -13.00
C PHE A 74 4.12 -3.23 -13.92
N GLU A 75 3.08 -3.90 -13.40
CA GLU A 75 1.84 -4.21 -14.11
C GLU A 75 0.62 -3.63 -13.40
N ASP A 76 -0.19 -2.87 -14.12
CA ASP A 76 -1.46 -2.33 -13.64
C ASP A 76 -2.62 -3.26 -14.03
N ALA A 77 -3.30 -3.80 -13.02
CA ALA A 77 -4.41 -4.74 -13.22
C ALA A 77 -5.73 -4.08 -13.64
N ARG A 78 -5.84 -2.75 -13.58
CA ARG A 78 -7.07 -2.02 -13.92
C ARG A 78 -8.28 -2.55 -13.14
N GLN A 79 -8.10 -2.77 -11.85
CA GLN A 79 -9.09 -3.28 -10.89
C GLN A 79 -9.67 -4.67 -11.26
N LYS A 80 -8.93 -5.48 -12.02
CA LYS A 80 -9.37 -6.82 -12.42
C LYS A 80 -8.43 -7.89 -11.90
N GLN A 81 -8.91 -8.74 -11.01
CA GLN A 81 -8.14 -9.88 -10.48
C GLN A 81 -7.57 -10.76 -11.59
N THR A 82 -8.32 -10.97 -12.67
CA THR A 82 -7.85 -11.77 -13.81
C THR A 82 -6.61 -11.20 -14.47
N ASN A 83 -6.45 -9.87 -14.45
CA ASN A 83 -5.26 -9.21 -14.95
C ASN A 83 -4.08 -9.39 -13.99
N GLN A 84 -4.32 -9.33 -12.66
CA GLN A 84 -3.28 -9.62 -11.67
C GLN A 84 -2.78 -11.06 -11.77
N ILE A 85 -3.69 -12.03 -11.87
CA ILE A 85 -3.32 -13.44 -12.06
C ILE A 85 -2.48 -13.61 -13.33
N ARG A 86 -2.83 -12.91 -14.41
CA ARG A 86 -2.04 -12.92 -15.66
C ARG A 86 -0.66 -12.29 -15.46
N ALA A 87 -0.58 -11.16 -14.77
CA ALA A 87 0.67 -10.47 -14.45
C ALA A 87 1.60 -11.37 -13.62
N ILE A 88 1.09 -11.97 -12.55
CA ILE A 88 1.84 -12.91 -11.69
C ILE A 88 2.39 -14.08 -12.51
N ARG A 89 1.57 -14.71 -13.38
CA ARG A 89 2.05 -15.75 -14.29
C ARG A 89 3.12 -15.25 -15.26
N GLY A 90 2.98 -14.01 -15.75
CA GLY A 90 3.99 -13.36 -16.58
C GLY A 90 5.32 -13.17 -15.84
N PHE A 91 5.29 -12.80 -14.56
CA PHE A 91 6.47 -12.69 -13.71
C PHE A 91 7.13 -14.05 -13.48
N ILE A 92 6.33 -15.10 -13.20
CA ILE A 92 6.82 -16.47 -13.06
C ILE A 92 7.54 -16.93 -14.35
N GLN A 93 6.95 -16.68 -15.53
CA GLN A 93 7.54 -17.05 -16.81
C GLN A 93 8.84 -16.30 -17.13
N GLN A 94 8.98 -15.07 -16.63
CA GLN A 94 10.19 -14.26 -16.77
C GLN A 94 11.26 -14.59 -15.74
N GLY A 95 10.95 -15.41 -14.74
CA GLY A 95 11.90 -15.80 -13.68
C GLY A 95 12.32 -14.62 -12.83
N VAL A 96 11.38 -13.79 -12.40
CA VAL A 96 11.69 -12.69 -11.47
C VAL A 96 12.16 -13.24 -10.12
N ASP A 97 12.98 -12.49 -9.38
CA ASP A 97 13.49 -12.92 -8.08
C ASP A 97 12.41 -12.81 -6.99
N TYR A 98 11.52 -11.82 -7.09
CA TYR A 98 10.43 -11.58 -6.14
C TYR A 98 9.16 -11.15 -6.84
N ILE A 99 8.02 -11.55 -6.29
CA ILE A 99 6.71 -11.03 -6.67
C ILE A 99 6.17 -10.22 -5.49
N VAL A 100 5.78 -8.97 -5.76
CA VAL A 100 5.09 -8.10 -4.80
C VAL A 100 3.74 -7.71 -5.40
N PHE A 101 2.67 -7.76 -4.63
CA PHE A 101 1.38 -7.31 -5.14
C PHE A 101 0.42 -6.84 -4.04
N SER A 102 -0.48 -5.92 -4.42
CA SER A 102 -1.65 -5.54 -3.64
C SER A 102 -2.87 -6.19 -4.28
N PRO A 103 -3.59 -7.09 -3.61
CA PRO A 103 -4.68 -7.84 -4.25
C PRO A 103 -5.93 -7.00 -4.50
N VAL A 104 -6.63 -7.23 -5.62
CA VAL A 104 -7.92 -6.57 -5.90
C VAL A 104 -8.97 -7.02 -4.89
N VAL A 105 -9.06 -8.32 -4.62
CA VAL A 105 -9.96 -8.97 -3.66
C VAL A 105 -9.22 -10.01 -2.83
N GLU A 106 -9.83 -10.47 -1.73
CA GLU A 106 -9.18 -11.39 -0.80
C GLU A 106 -8.97 -12.80 -1.37
N LYS A 107 -9.94 -13.32 -2.13
CA LYS A 107 -10.03 -14.75 -2.48
C LYS A 107 -9.57 -15.07 -3.90
N GLY A 108 -9.24 -16.36 -4.12
CA GLY A 108 -8.93 -16.88 -5.45
C GLY A 108 -7.47 -16.77 -5.85
N TRP A 109 -6.56 -16.73 -4.89
CA TRP A 109 -5.12 -16.60 -5.11
C TRP A 109 -4.36 -17.92 -5.03
N ASP A 110 -4.93 -18.96 -4.38
CA ASP A 110 -4.24 -20.22 -4.07
C ASP A 110 -3.51 -20.79 -5.28
N THR A 111 -4.18 -20.97 -6.40
CA THR A 111 -3.60 -21.60 -7.59
C THR A 111 -2.38 -20.86 -8.12
N VAL A 112 -2.48 -19.53 -8.32
CA VAL A 112 -1.37 -18.75 -8.90
C VAL A 112 -0.20 -18.60 -7.92
N LEU A 113 -0.47 -18.55 -6.61
CA LEU A 113 0.57 -18.51 -5.60
C LEU A 113 1.25 -19.88 -5.42
N GLU A 114 0.52 -20.99 -5.59
CA GLU A 114 1.13 -22.31 -5.71
C GLU A 114 2.03 -22.42 -6.96
N GLU A 115 1.65 -21.78 -8.08
CA GLU A 115 2.52 -21.72 -9.27
C GLU A 115 3.82 -20.96 -8.95
N ALA A 116 3.76 -19.82 -8.23
CA ALA A 116 4.94 -19.08 -7.78
C ALA A 116 5.80 -19.90 -6.82
N LYS A 117 5.19 -20.58 -5.84
CA LYS A 117 5.89 -21.45 -4.88
C LYS A 117 6.63 -22.60 -5.58
N ARG A 118 6.01 -23.23 -6.60
CA ARG A 118 6.67 -24.28 -7.41
C ARG A 118 7.83 -23.76 -8.26
N ALA A 119 7.80 -22.49 -8.63
CA ALA A 119 8.88 -21.80 -9.31
C ALA A 119 9.95 -21.24 -8.36
N GLU A 120 9.79 -21.48 -7.05
CA GLU A 120 10.67 -21.00 -5.98
C GLU A 120 10.79 -19.47 -5.93
N ILE A 121 9.74 -18.75 -6.35
CA ILE A 121 9.69 -17.27 -6.35
C ILE A 121 8.94 -16.81 -5.10
N PRO A 122 9.60 -16.14 -4.14
CA PRO A 122 8.98 -15.60 -2.95
C PRO A 122 7.96 -14.52 -3.28
N VAL A 123 6.83 -14.54 -2.56
CA VAL A 123 5.74 -13.59 -2.75
C VAL A 123 5.58 -12.70 -1.51
N ILE A 124 5.46 -11.40 -1.71
CA ILE A 124 5.20 -10.40 -0.67
C ILE A 124 3.86 -9.73 -1.00
N VAL A 125 2.97 -9.70 -0.03
CA VAL A 125 1.66 -9.04 -0.15
C VAL A 125 1.73 -7.68 0.55
N ILE A 126 1.26 -6.64 -0.12
CA ILE A 126 1.17 -5.32 0.50
C ILE A 126 -0.28 -4.79 0.50
N ASP A 127 -0.58 -3.82 1.37
CA ASP A 127 -1.89 -3.18 1.48
C ASP A 127 -3.00 -4.17 1.87
N ARG A 128 -3.80 -4.60 0.93
CA ARG A 128 -4.90 -5.55 1.14
C ARG A 128 -4.36 -6.95 1.41
N MET A 129 -5.05 -7.70 2.26
CA MET A 129 -4.69 -9.08 2.60
C MET A 129 -5.34 -10.07 1.64
N ILE A 130 -4.80 -11.29 1.60
CA ILE A 130 -5.36 -12.43 0.89
C ILE A 130 -5.91 -13.49 1.84
N ASP A 131 -7.00 -14.13 1.45
CA ASP A 131 -7.56 -15.28 2.13
C ASP A 131 -7.20 -16.56 1.34
N VAL A 132 -6.11 -17.21 1.76
CA VAL A 132 -5.58 -18.46 1.20
C VAL A 132 -5.51 -19.53 2.27
N GLU A 133 -5.68 -20.81 1.89
CA GLU A 133 -5.65 -21.93 2.81
C GLU A 133 -4.23 -22.15 3.38
N ASP A 134 -3.20 -22.19 2.51
CA ASP A 134 -1.80 -22.33 2.92
C ASP A 134 -1.14 -20.97 3.11
N LYS A 135 -0.93 -20.58 4.35
CA LYS A 135 -0.23 -19.32 4.68
C LYS A 135 1.26 -19.30 4.30
N GLN A 136 1.83 -20.42 3.82
CA GLN A 136 3.20 -20.47 3.29
C GLN A 136 3.29 -20.08 1.80
N LEU A 137 2.17 -19.65 1.19
CA LEU A 137 2.14 -19.16 -0.19
C LEU A 137 2.66 -17.72 -0.34
N TYR A 138 2.96 -17.05 0.74
CA TYR A 138 3.61 -15.72 0.76
C TYR A 138 4.57 -15.60 1.93
N GLU A 139 5.58 -14.77 1.81
CA GLU A 139 6.61 -14.58 2.84
C GLU A 139 6.19 -13.58 3.91
N ALA A 140 5.64 -12.46 3.49
CA ALA A 140 5.15 -11.42 4.39
C ALA A 140 3.94 -10.67 3.82
N TRP A 141 3.18 -10.08 4.72
CA TRP A 141 2.20 -9.05 4.43
C TRP A 141 2.57 -7.76 5.18
N ILE A 142 2.43 -6.63 4.48
CA ILE A 142 2.67 -5.28 5.02
C ILE A 142 1.43 -4.44 4.70
N GLY A 143 0.73 -3.96 5.71
CA GLY A 143 -0.51 -3.22 5.48
C GLY A 143 -1.12 -2.68 6.77
N SER A 144 -2.38 -2.28 6.67
CA SER A 144 -3.16 -1.67 7.73
C SER A 144 -4.11 -2.67 8.39
N ASP A 145 -4.36 -2.50 9.67
CA ASP A 145 -5.45 -3.20 10.36
C ASP A 145 -6.77 -2.48 10.07
N PHE A 146 -7.40 -2.83 8.95
CA PHE A 146 -8.61 -2.17 8.46
C PHE A 146 -9.80 -2.31 9.42
N TYR A 147 -9.91 -3.45 10.11
CA TYR A 147 -10.94 -3.62 11.12
C TYR A 147 -10.72 -2.67 12.30
N MET A 148 -9.48 -2.55 12.76
CA MET A 148 -9.14 -1.62 13.83
C MET A 148 -9.29 -0.15 13.40
N GLN A 149 -8.97 0.18 12.13
CA GLN A 149 -9.26 1.52 11.58
C GLN A 149 -10.76 1.83 11.67
N GLY A 150 -11.62 0.93 11.18
CA GLY A 150 -13.08 1.07 11.27
C GLY A 150 -13.57 1.19 12.71
N ARG A 151 -13.07 0.35 13.63
CA ARG A 151 -13.39 0.41 15.05
C ARG A 151 -12.99 1.74 15.70
N LYS A 152 -11.82 2.29 15.35
CA LYS A 152 -11.38 3.60 15.84
C LYS A 152 -12.27 4.71 15.29
N ALA A 153 -12.57 4.74 14.00
CA ALA A 153 -13.47 5.72 13.39
C ALA A 153 -14.86 5.72 14.07
N CYS A 154 -15.43 4.54 14.28
CA CYS A 154 -16.71 4.37 14.96
C CYS A 154 -16.66 4.82 16.42
N GLU A 155 -15.57 4.55 17.14
CA GLU A 155 -15.44 4.99 18.53
C GLU A 155 -15.29 6.51 18.66
N VAL A 156 -14.54 7.15 17.75
CA VAL A 156 -14.47 8.62 17.66
C VAL A 156 -15.84 9.20 17.36
N LEU A 157 -16.55 8.65 16.36
CA LEU A 157 -17.90 9.08 16.00
C LEU A 157 -18.88 8.92 17.18
N ARG A 158 -18.81 7.81 17.92
CA ARG A 158 -19.65 7.58 19.10
C ARG A 158 -19.42 8.64 20.18
N GLN A 159 -18.17 9.03 20.42
CA GLN A 159 -17.87 10.07 21.42
C GLN A 159 -18.36 11.45 20.93
N TYR A 160 -18.23 11.74 19.65
CA TYR A 160 -18.78 12.95 19.04
C TYR A 160 -20.31 13.01 19.18
N ILE A 161 -21.03 11.94 18.83
CA ILE A 161 -22.48 11.80 18.97
C ILE A 161 -22.91 12.08 20.42
N ASN A 162 -22.23 11.45 21.40
CA ASN A 162 -22.54 11.65 22.82
C ASN A 162 -22.29 13.10 23.27
N LYS A 163 -21.21 13.73 22.84
CA LYS A 163 -20.84 15.12 23.17
C LYS A 163 -21.87 16.11 22.65
N HIS A 164 -22.38 15.88 21.45
CA HIS A 164 -23.35 16.76 20.78
C HIS A 164 -24.80 16.36 21.05
N HIS A 165 -25.06 15.35 21.91
CA HIS A 165 -26.40 14.88 22.26
C HIS A 165 -27.27 14.52 21.06
N ILE A 166 -26.66 13.88 20.03
CA ILE A 166 -27.38 13.45 18.83
C ILE A 166 -28.19 12.20 19.17
N GLU A 167 -29.51 12.32 19.17
CA GLU A 167 -30.42 11.26 19.58
C GLU A 167 -30.64 10.20 18.50
N GLU A 168 -30.68 10.63 17.23
CA GLU A 168 -30.92 9.74 16.10
C GLU A 168 -29.73 9.75 15.14
N VAL A 169 -29.16 8.57 14.91
CA VAL A 169 -28.04 8.35 14.01
C VAL A 169 -28.54 7.60 12.77
N ASN A 170 -28.59 8.31 11.65
CA ASN A 170 -29.00 7.79 10.35
C ASN A 170 -27.78 7.83 9.42
N ILE A 171 -27.10 6.69 9.30
CA ILE A 171 -25.83 6.56 8.61
C ILE A 171 -25.95 5.75 7.33
N VAL A 172 -25.28 6.18 6.26
CA VAL A 172 -25.06 5.39 5.06
C VAL A 172 -23.58 5.07 4.91
N ASN A 173 -23.28 3.90 4.35
CA ASN A 173 -21.92 3.47 4.04
C ASN A 173 -21.69 3.52 2.53
N ILE A 174 -20.74 4.30 2.10
CA ILE A 174 -20.20 4.25 0.73
C ILE A 174 -18.99 3.33 0.79
N GLN A 175 -19.20 2.12 0.28
CA GLN A 175 -18.23 1.03 0.35
C GLN A 175 -17.24 1.10 -0.80
N GLY A 176 -16.02 0.67 -0.55
CA GLY A 176 -15.04 0.49 -1.60
C GLY A 176 -15.34 -0.68 -2.54
N THR A 177 -14.31 -1.21 -3.18
CA THR A 177 -14.39 -2.38 -4.06
C THR A 177 -14.86 -3.60 -3.25
N ILE A 178 -16.01 -4.14 -3.59
CA ILE A 178 -16.60 -5.30 -2.88
C ILE A 178 -15.65 -6.49 -2.88
N GLY A 179 -15.41 -7.06 -1.71
CA GLY A 179 -14.50 -8.19 -1.49
C GLY A 179 -13.03 -7.82 -1.35
N ALA A 180 -12.69 -6.52 -1.33
CA ALA A 180 -11.38 -6.05 -0.88
C ALA A 180 -11.33 -6.10 0.66
N THR A 181 -10.20 -6.49 1.25
CA THR A 181 -10.04 -6.60 2.71
C THR A 181 -10.40 -5.29 3.41
N SER A 182 -9.98 -4.17 2.87
CA SER A 182 -10.30 -2.85 3.42
C SER A 182 -11.79 -2.59 3.47
N GLN A 183 -12.54 -2.96 2.41
CA GLN A 183 -14.00 -2.84 2.38
C GLN A 183 -14.65 -3.81 3.38
N VAL A 184 -14.30 -5.09 3.34
CA VAL A 184 -14.88 -6.11 4.21
C VAL A 184 -14.74 -5.74 5.69
N GLU A 185 -13.54 -5.31 6.09
CA GLU A 185 -13.23 -5.06 7.50
C GLU A 185 -13.72 -3.70 8.00
N ARG A 186 -13.67 -2.63 7.19
CA ARG A 186 -14.22 -1.32 7.54
C ARG A 186 -15.75 -1.38 7.65
N SER A 187 -16.43 -2.02 6.68
CA SER A 187 -17.88 -2.24 6.73
C SER A 187 -18.29 -3.05 7.96
N LYS A 188 -17.60 -4.17 8.24
CA LYS A 188 -17.87 -5.00 9.42
C LYS A 188 -17.78 -4.22 10.73
N ALA A 189 -16.77 -3.37 10.87
CA ALA A 189 -16.60 -2.54 12.08
C ALA A 189 -17.77 -1.55 12.24
N LEU A 190 -18.27 -0.97 11.15
CA LEU A 190 -19.44 -0.11 11.18
C LEU A 190 -20.71 -0.88 11.52
N GLU A 191 -20.95 -2.03 10.88
CA GLU A 191 -22.13 -2.90 11.12
C GLU A 191 -22.23 -3.31 12.59
N GLU A 192 -21.14 -3.85 13.15
CA GLU A 192 -21.08 -4.26 14.56
C GLU A 192 -21.31 -3.08 15.54
N THR A 193 -20.82 -1.90 15.15
CA THR A 193 -21.01 -0.69 15.96
C THR A 193 -22.43 -0.18 15.87
N ALA A 194 -23.02 -0.14 14.68
CA ALA A 194 -24.39 0.27 14.44
C ALA A 194 -25.38 -0.63 15.19
N GLU A 195 -25.19 -1.96 15.11
CA GLU A 195 -25.98 -2.92 15.87
C GLU A 195 -25.86 -2.69 17.39
N LYS A 196 -24.64 -2.52 17.89
CA LYS A 196 -24.36 -2.37 19.32
C LYS A 196 -24.97 -1.11 19.94
N TYR A 197 -24.98 -0.01 19.19
CA TYR A 197 -25.41 1.30 19.71
C TYR A 197 -26.75 1.77 19.16
N GLY A 198 -27.40 0.96 18.33
CA GLY A 198 -28.73 1.26 17.77
C GLY A 198 -28.70 2.36 16.72
N TRP A 199 -27.61 2.46 15.94
CA TRP A 199 -27.54 3.38 14.81
C TRP A 199 -28.34 2.80 13.62
N ASN A 200 -29.05 3.66 12.93
CA ASN A 200 -29.79 3.29 11.74
C ASN A 200 -28.84 3.24 10.52
N LEU A 201 -28.29 2.09 10.22
CA LEU A 201 -27.52 1.87 8.98
C LEU A 201 -28.52 1.74 7.81
N LEU A 202 -28.79 2.88 7.13
CA LEU A 202 -29.86 3.00 6.14
C LEU A 202 -29.54 2.27 4.83
N ALA A 203 -28.28 2.31 4.40
CA ALA A 203 -27.81 1.70 3.18
C ALA A 203 -26.30 1.45 3.20
N GLN A 204 -25.87 0.48 2.39
CA GLN A 204 -24.47 0.21 2.10
C GLN A 204 -24.36 -0.02 0.58
N GLU A 205 -23.66 0.88 -0.13
CA GLU A 205 -23.56 0.87 -1.59
C GLU A 205 -22.11 1.13 -2.03
N SER A 206 -21.65 0.45 -3.07
CA SER A 206 -20.27 0.55 -3.51
C SER A 206 -19.99 1.80 -4.35
N GLY A 207 -19.03 2.62 -3.90
CA GLY A 207 -18.39 3.71 -4.62
C GLY A 207 -17.12 3.28 -5.36
N GLU A 208 -16.71 2.00 -5.22
CA GLU A 208 -15.54 1.40 -5.90
C GLU A 208 -14.22 2.15 -5.61
N TYR A 209 -14.12 2.86 -4.48
CA TYR A 209 -13.03 3.76 -4.11
C TYR A 209 -12.84 4.95 -5.06
N THR A 210 -13.85 5.32 -5.86
CA THR A 210 -13.75 6.40 -6.84
C THR A 210 -14.66 7.57 -6.54
N GLN A 211 -14.19 8.80 -6.77
CA GLN A 211 -14.99 10.02 -6.57
C GLN A 211 -16.25 10.03 -7.45
N ALA A 212 -16.11 9.67 -8.74
CA ALA A 212 -17.22 9.74 -9.68
C ALA A 212 -18.36 8.77 -9.32
N LYS A 213 -18.01 7.50 -8.95
CA LYS A 213 -19.03 6.52 -8.61
C LYS A 213 -19.73 6.87 -7.29
N SER A 214 -18.98 7.33 -6.30
CA SER A 214 -19.53 7.73 -5.00
C SER A 214 -20.46 8.94 -5.11
N TYR A 215 -20.14 9.89 -6.00
CA TYR A 215 -21.02 11.00 -6.31
C TYR A 215 -22.40 10.50 -6.82
N GLU A 216 -22.41 9.59 -7.81
CA GLU A 216 -23.66 9.04 -8.35
C GLU A 216 -24.44 8.25 -7.28
N VAL A 217 -23.76 7.40 -6.53
CA VAL A 217 -24.36 6.62 -5.44
C VAL A 217 -24.97 7.55 -4.39
N MET A 218 -24.25 8.58 -3.96
CA MET A 218 -24.75 9.49 -2.94
C MET A 218 -25.96 10.30 -3.41
N LYS A 219 -26.02 10.70 -4.69
CA LYS A 219 -27.21 11.33 -5.26
C LYS A 219 -28.44 10.45 -5.12
N GLU A 220 -28.34 9.16 -5.50
CA GLU A 220 -29.44 8.20 -5.37
C GLU A 220 -29.88 8.02 -3.91
N LEU A 221 -28.91 7.98 -2.97
CA LEU A 221 -29.20 7.85 -1.55
C LEU A 221 -29.89 9.10 -0.98
N LEU A 222 -29.51 10.31 -1.41
CA LEU A 222 -30.13 11.57 -0.98
C LEU A 222 -31.58 11.72 -1.50
N GLU A 223 -31.89 11.14 -2.65
CA GLU A 223 -33.27 11.07 -3.17
C GLU A 223 -34.11 10.06 -2.39
N LYS A 224 -33.52 8.98 -1.90
CA LYS A 224 -34.21 7.88 -1.21
C LYS A 224 -34.42 8.12 0.28
N TYR A 225 -33.47 8.80 0.94
CA TYR A 225 -33.46 9.00 2.38
C TYR A 225 -33.33 10.49 2.72
N GLU A 226 -34.36 11.08 3.29
CA GLU A 226 -34.39 12.52 3.63
C GLU A 226 -33.57 12.87 4.89
N ASN A 227 -33.37 11.88 5.79
CA ASN A 227 -32.88 12.06 7.14
C ASN A 227 -31.43 11.56 7.36
N ILE A 228 -30.64 11.37 6.30
CA ILE A 228 -29.21 11.05 6.44
C ILE A 228 -28.52 12.18 7.20
N ASN A 229 -27.82 11.86 8.29
CA ASN A 229 -27.00 12.81 9.04
C ASN A 229 -25.52 12.40 9.15
N PHE A 230 -25.19 11.14 8.79
CA PHE A 230 -23.82 10.66 8.71
C PHE A 230 -23.57 9.88 7.41
N VAL A 231 -22.38 10.07 6.83
CA VAL A 231 -21.89 9.24 5.72
C VAL A 231 -20.52 8.68 6.10
N TYR A 232 -20.41 7.37 6.06
CA TYR A 232 -19.17 6.65 6.26
C TYR A 232 -18.63 6.28 4.87
N CYS A 233 -17.55 6.93 4.45
CA CYS A 233 -16.90 6.71 3.17
C CYS A 233 -15.63 5.91 3.42
N GLU A 234 -15.43 4.80 2.73
CA GLU A 234 -14.31 3.92 2.99
C GLU A 234 -12.97 4.41 2.42
N ASN A 235 -12.97 5.57 1.71
CA ASN A 235 -11.76 6.34 1.41
C ASN A 235 -12.05 7.84 1.13
N ASP A 236 -10.98 8.63 0.95
CA ASP A 236 -11.07 10.07 0.70
C ASP A 236 -11.66 10.41 -0.67
N ASN A 237 -11.36 9.64 -1.72
CA ASN A 237 -11.95 9.90 -3.04
C ASN A 237 -13.47 9.70 -3.01
N GLU A 238 -13.96 8.71 -2.26
CA GLU A 238 -15.40 8.55 -2.02
C GLU A 238 -15.98 9.74 -1.24
N ALA A 239 -15.29 10.15 -0.17
CA ALA A 239 -15.74 11.30 0.63
C ALA A 239 -15.85 12.58 -0.20
N LEU A 240 -14.90 12.85 -1.10
CA LEU A 240 -14.95 14.00 -2.00
C LEU A 240 -16.15 13.91 -2.95
N GLY A 241 -16.46 12.76 -3.52
CA GLY A 241 -17.64 12.55 -4.35
C GLY A 241 -18.95 12.75 -3.58
N VAL A 242 -19.01 12.25 -2.35
CA VAL A 242 -20.14 12.44 -1.42
C VAL A 242 -20.35 13.91 -1.09
N ILE A 243 -19.29 14.65 -0.77
CA ILE A 243 -19.35 16.08 -0.47
C ILE A 243 -19.93 16.87 -1.66
N ASP A 244 -19.46 16.57 -2.87
CA ASP A 244 -19.97 17.20 -4.10
C ASP A 244 -21.46 16.90 -4.30
N ALA A 245 -21.91 15.66 -4.12
CA ALA A 245 -23.31 15.26 -4.25
C ALA A 245 -24.22 15.94 -3.20
N ILE A 246 -23.76 16.05 -1.93
CA ILE A 246 -24.51 16.74 -0.87
C ILE A 246 -24.71 18.23 -1.22
N ARG A 247 -23.68 18.89 -1.72
CA ARG A 247 -23.75 20.29 -2.14
C ARG A 247 -24.67 20.52 -3.33
N ASP A 248 -24.59 19.66 -4.34
CA ASP A 248 -25.43 19.73 -5.53
C ASP A 248 -26.92 19.50 -5.20
N ALA A 249 -27.19 18.71 -4.16
CA ALA A 249 -28.54 18.54 -3.59
C ALA A 249 -29.01 19.75 -2.74
N GLY A 250 -28.21 20.81 -2.63
CA GLY A 250 -28.50 21.99 -1.83
C GLY A 250 -28.47 21.75 -0.31
N LYS A 251 -27.88 20.66 0.14
CA LYS A 251 -27.74 20.35 1.57
C LYS A 251 -26.38 20.83 2.10
N GLN A 252 -26.27 20.99 3.42
CA GLN A 252 -25.03 21.39 4.08
C GLN A 252 -24.20 20.15 4.45
N VAL A 253 -22.88 20.30 4.37
CA VAL A 253 -21.91 19.27 4.77
C VAL A 253 -21.05 19.81 5.92
N GLY A 254 -20.79 18.99 6.94
CA GLY A 254 -19.79 19.26 7.97
C GLY A 254 -20.11 20.38 8.97
N THR A 255 -21.33 20.91 9.03
CA THR A 255 -21.75 21.91 10.02
C THR A 255 -22.64 21.27 11.08
N ASP A 256 -22.91 21.98 12.19
CA ASP A 256 -23.73 21.48 13.30
C ASP A 256 -25.10 20.90 12.87
N ASN A 257 -25.64 21.38 11.75
CA ASN A 257 -26.90 20.92 11.18
C ASN A 257 -26.71 20.25 9.79
N GLY A 258 -25.48 20.01 9.36
CA GLY A 258 -25.16 19.39 8.10
C GLY A 258 -24.91 17.89 8.21
N ILE A 259 -24.75 17.26 7.06
CA ILE A 259 -24.38 15.86 6.98
C ILE A 259 -22.89 15.72 7.32
N GLN A 260 -22.56 14.91 8.32
CA GLN A 260 -21.18 14.65 8.75
C GLN A 260 -20.57 13.53 7.92
N VAL A 261 -19.33 13.72 7.45
CA VAL A 261 -18.62 12.76 6.63
C VAL A 261 -17.46 12.16 7.43
N ILE A 262 -17.36 10.84 7.43
CA ILE A 262 -16.25 10.07 7.96
C ILE A 262 -15.48 9.50 6.76
N SER A 263 -14.15 9.54 6.82
CA SER A 263 -13.29 9.11 5.72
C SER A 263 -12.08 8.32 6.19
N PHE A 264 -11.40 7.67 5.25
CA PHE A 264 -10.13 6.98 5.44
C PHE A 264 -9.14 7.42 4.37
N ASP A 265 -7.86 7.15 4.60
CA ASP A 265 -6.65 7.39 3.83
C ASP A 265 -5.83 8.58 4.36
N ALA A 266 -6.46 9.67 4.75
CA ALA A 266 -5.81 10.93 5.12
C ALA A 266 -4.84 11.43 4.05
N THR A 267 -5.28 11.37 2.78
CA THR A 267 -4.58 12.02 1.66
C THR A 267 -4.55 13.53 1.83
N ARG A 268 -3.67 14.22 1.11
CA ARG A 268 -3.61 15.70 1.14
C ARG A 268 -4.99 16.33 0.91
N LYS A 269 -5.73 15.88 -0.11
CA LYS A 269 -7.08 16.41 -0.41
C LYS A 269 -8.10 16.07 0.68
N GLY A 270 -8.03 14.84 1.23
CA GLY A 270 -8.87 14.45 2.37
C GLY A 270 -8.60 15.31 3.60
N LEU A 271 -7.34 15.58 3.92
CA LEU A 271 -6.96 16.45 5.03
C LEU A 271 -7.33 17.92 4.77
N GLU A 272 -7.24 18.41 3.52
CA GLU A 272 -7.75 19.74 3.16
C GLU A 272 -9.26 19.88 3.41
N SER A 273 -10.04 18.85 3.07
CA SER A 273 -11.48 18.82 3.35
C SER A 273 -11.76 18.64 4.85
N THR A 274 -10.91 17.92 5.58
CA THR A 274 -10.99 17.83 7.05
C THR A 274 -10.71 19.18 7.70
N LEU A 275 -9.67 19.90 7.26
CA LEU A 275 -9.37 21.25 7.78
C LEU A 275 -10.53 22.25 7.57
N LYS A 276 -11.27 22.11 6.47
CA LYS A 276 -12.45 22.94 6.17
C LYS A 276 -13.70 22.52 6.96
N GLY A 277 -13.67 21.41 7.67
CA GLY A 277 -14.81 20.85 8.39
C GLY A 277 -15.80 20.10 7.49
N GLU A 278 -15.44 19.77 6.26
CA GLU A 278 -16.26 18.98 5.33
C GLU A 278 -16.20 17.49 5.64
N ILE A 279 -15.05 17.04 6.14
CA ILE A 279 -14.83 15.70 6.72
C ILE A 279 -14.62 15.88 8.23
N LEU A 280 -15.40 15.19 9.02
CA LEU A 280 -15.33 15.25 10.49
C LEU A 280 -14.15 14.42 11.01
N ILE A 281 -14.01 13.18 10.53
CA ILE A 281 -13.02 12.19 10.96
C ILE A 281 -12.33 11.65 9.72
N ASN A 282 -11.01 11.61 9.74
CA ASN A 282 -10.21 11.00 8.67
C ASN A 282 -9.17 10.06 9.27
N MET A 283 -9.32 8.76 9.00
CA MET A 283 -8.43 7.72 9.49
C MET A 283 -7.27 7.55 8.51
N GLU A 284 -6.04 7.71 8.97
CA GLU A 284 -4.89 7.44 8.11
C GLU A 284 -4.86 5.98 7.66
N CYS A 285 -4.56 5.78 6.37
CA CYS A 285 -4.12 4.53 5.78
C CYS A 285 -2.86 4.86 4.97
N ASN A 286 -1.69 4.40 5.43
CA ASN A 286 -0.42 4.86 4.87
C ASN A 286 -0.06 4.11 3.57
N PRO A 287 0.03 4.82 2.41
CA PRO A 287 0.36 4.21 1.12
C PRO A 287 1.85 3.94 0.90
N LEU A 288 2.75 4.48 1.75
CA LEU A 288 4.19 4.45 1.54
C LEU A 288 4.79 3.07 1.93
N GLN A 289 4.35 2.01 1.24
CA GLN A 289 4.67 0.63 1.61
C GLN A 289 5.86 0.05 0.83
N GLY A 290 6.32 0.73 -0.22
CA GLY A 290 7.50 0.30 -0.99
C GLY A 290 8.73 0.03 -0.12
N PRO A 291 9.16 0.95 0.78
CA PRO A 291 10.28 0.71 1.68
C PRO A 291 10.07 -0.48 2.63
N GLY A 292 8.83 -0.78 2.98
CA GLY A 292 8.47 -1.97 3.76
C GLY A 292 8.74 -3.26 2.99
N ALA A 293 8.29 -3.33 1.75
CA ALA A 293 8.52 -4.45 0.85
C ALA A 293 10.02 -4.65 0.57
N GLU A 294 10.77 -3.56 0.35
CA GLU A 294 12.22 -3.62 0.19
C GLU A 294 12.93 -4.21 1.42
N ARG A 295 12.53 -3.80 2.63
CA ARG A 295 13.11 -4.38 3.87
C ARG A 295 12.88 -5.88 3.97
N VAL A 296 11.72 -6.37 3.53
CA VAL A 296 11.45 -7.82 3.48
C VAL A 296 12.39 -8.49 2.49
N ILE A 297 12.52 -7.99 1.26
CA ILE A 297 13.42 -8.53 0.25
C ILE A 297 14.86 -8.59 0.77
N ARG A 298 15.38 -7.49 1.33
CA ARG A 298 16.74 -7.44 1.88
C ARG A 298 16.99 -8.46 2.98
N LYS A 299 16.00 -8.73 3.82
CA LYS A 299 16.09 -9.76 4.86
C LYS A 299 16.13 -11.15 4.25
N LEU A 300 15.28 -11.44 3.27
CA LEU A 300 15.29 -12.72 2.54
C LEU A 300 16.63 -12.96 1.84
N GLU A 301 17.19 -11.94 1.16
CA GLU A 301 18.51 -11.98 0.54
C GLU A 301 19.64 -12.26 1.56
N ALA A 302 19.50 -11.77 2.79
CA ALA A 302 20.45 -11.99 3.87
C ALA A 302 20.25 -13.33 4.59
N GLY A 303 19.22 -14.11 4.25
CA GLY A 303 18.83 -15.33 4.96
C GLY A 303 18.31 -15.09 6.37
N GLU A 304 17.78 -13.87 6.63
CA GLU A 304 17.22 -13.48 7.91
C GLU A 304 15.73 -13.84 8.02
N GLU A 305 15.27 -14.06 9.25
CA GLU A 305 13.85 -14.31 9.53
C GLU A 305 13.01 -13.07 9.27
N VAL A 306 11.86 -13.26 8.62
CA VAL A 306 10.90 -12.21 8.26
C VAL A 306 9.65 -12.34 9.13
N ILE A 307 9.19 -11.20 9.67
CA ILE A 307 7.90 -11.13 10.38
C ILE A 307 6.78 -11.26 9.36
N LYS A 308 5.92 -12.27 9.57
CA LYS A 308 4.84 -12.64 8.63
C LYS A 308 3.82 -11.54 8.40
N GLN A 309 3.42 -10.83 9.45
CA GLN A 309 2.44 -9.74 9.40
C GLN A 309 3.04 -8.47 9.99
N GLN A 310 3.13 -7.43 9.18
CA GLN A 310 3.74 -6.15 9.54
C GLN A 310 2.70 -5.04 9.35
N GLN A 311 2.18 -4.55 10.47
CA GLN A 311 1.25 -3.43 10.45
C GLN A 311 2.00 -2.10 10.34
N VAL A 312 1.50 -1.19 9.51
CA VAL A 312 2.00 0.18 9.42
C VAL A 312 1.42 1.04 10.55
N SER A 313 2.21 2.03 10.99
CA SER A 313 1.75 2.99 12.01
C SER A 313 0.91 4.08 11.36
N GLU A 314 -0.25 4.40 11.97
CA GLU A 314 -1.25 5.30 11.39
C GLU A 314 -1.87 6.18 12.47
N GLN A 315 -2.24 7.39 12.08
CA GLN A 315 -2.84 8.41 12.93
C GLN A 315 -4.36 8.50 12.73
N ILE A 316 -5.01 9.16 13.66
CA ILE A 316 -6.42 9.54 13.57
C ILE A 316 -6.47 11.06 13.45
N PHE A 317 -7.08 11.55 12.38
CA PHE A 317 -7.27 12.98 12.16
C PHE A 317 -8.73 13.38 12.35
N MET A 318 -8.94 14.59 12.82
CA MET A 318 -10.27 15.14 13.04
C MET A 318 -10.33 16.63 12.76
N TYR A 319 -11.51 17.10 12.36
CA TYR A 319 -11.82 18.53 12.35
C TYR A 319 -11.91 19.07 13.78
N GLY A 320 -11.14 20.09 14.08
CA GLY A 320 -11.14 20.70 15.41
C GLY A 320 -10.63 19.76 16.50
N GLU A 321 -10.95 20.09 17.75
CA GLU A 321 -10.56 19.35 18.97
C GLU A 321 -11.77 18.70 19.65
N GLU A 322 -12.71 18.17 18.88
CA GLU A 322 -13.97 17.66 19.40
C GLU A 322 -13.81 16.42 20.28
N VAL A 323 -12.93 15.52 19.89
CA VAL A 323 -12.57 14.30 20.62
C VAL A 323 -11.04 14.19 20.65
N PRO A 324 -10.38 14.45 21.79
CA PRO A 324 -8.91 14.47 21.84
C PRO A 324 -8.28 13.08 21.86
N GLU A 325 -8.99 12.07 22.34
CA GLU A 325 -8.49 10.69 22.45
C GLU A 325 -9.62 9.68 22.59
N ILE A 326 -9.31 8.43 22.25
CA ILE A 326 -10.19 7.28 22.50
C ILE A 326 -9.45 6.17 23.24
N GLN A 327 -10.21 5.33 23.94
CA GLN A 327 -9.73 4.09 24.54
C GLN A 327 -10.30 2.91 23.77
N LEU A 328 -9.46 2.13 23.10
CA LEU A 328 -9.87 0.97 22.32
C LEU A 328 -8.82 -0.15 22.42
N GLY A 329 -9.29 -1.39 22.59
CA GLY A 329 -8.40 -2.54 22.70
C GLY A 329 -7.42 -2.47 23.89
N GLY A 330 -7.78 -1.76 24.96
CA GLY A 330 -6.91 -1.53 26.12
C GLY A 330 -5.78 -0.53 25.88
N LYS A 331 -5.80 0.18 24.76
CA LYS A 331 -4.81 1.21 24.39
C LYS A 331 -5.47 2.58 24.25
N ARG A 332 -4.70 3.60 24.58
CA ARG A 332 -5.04 5.00 24.31
C ARG A 332 -4.62 5.33 22.87
N HIS A 333 -5.50 5.96 22.12
CA HIS A 333 -5.25 6.48 20.80
C HIS A 333 -5.53 7.98 20.80
N GLU A 334 -4.51 8.76 20.49
CA GLU A 334 -4.59 10.21 20.36
C GLU A 334 -5.24 10.57 19.03
N ILE A 335 -6.02 11.65 19.02
CA ILE A 335 -6.65 12.20 17.82
C ILE A 335 -6.01 13.54 17.53
N VAL A 336 -5.55 13.70 16.29
CA VAL A 336 -4.79 14.86 15.86
C VAL A 336 -5.72 15.83 15.13
N PRO A 337 -5.91 17.05 15.63
CA PRO A 337 -6.61 18.08 14.87
C PRO A 337 -5.80 18.45 13.63
N VAL A 338 -6.47 18.52 12.47
CA VAL A 338 -5.81 18.86 11.22
C VAL A 338 -5.38 20.31 11.20
N THR A 339 -4.13 20.57 10.83
CA THR A 339 -3.56 21.91 10.65
C THR A 339 -2.95 22.07 9.25
N ALA A 340 -2.71 23.30 8.82
CA ALA A 340 -2.04 23.57 7.56
C ALA A 340 -0.64 22.95 7.49
N GLU A 341 0.10 22.92 8.60
CA GLU A 341 1.44 22.32 8.69
C GLU A 341 1.41 20.80 8.44
N ILE A 342 0.38 20.11 8.96
CA ILE A 342 0.19 18.66 8.69
C ILE A 342 -0.02 18.42 7.20
N ILE A 343 -0.84 19.27 6.55
CA ILE A 343 -1.12 19.16 5.11
C ILE A 343 0.14 19.46 4.28
N GLU A 344 0.92 20.48 4.64
CA GLU A 344 2.19 20.80 3.97
C GLU A 344 3.19 19.64 4.07
N GLY A 345 3.26 18.97 5.21
CA GLY A 345 4.13 17.83 5.45
C GLY A 345 3.62 16.50 4.85
N ARG A 346 2.38 16.45 4.33
CA ARG A 346 1.81 15.21 3.78
C ARG A 346 2.41 14.89 2.40
N GLU A 347 3.01 13.71 2.26
CA GLU A 347 3.66 13.25 1.03
C GLU A 347 2.67 12.73 -0.04
N TYR A 348 1.43 12.46 0.32
CA TYR A 348 0.41 11.84 -0.54
C TYR A 348 -0.98 12.45 -0.37
#